data_f84f3b311934a716c99d3f84211a477d
#
_entry.id   f84f3b311934a716c99d3f84211a477d
#
_cell.length_a   1.000
_cell.length_b   1.000
_cell.length_c   1.000
_cell.angle_alpha   90.00
_cell.angle_beta   90.00
_cell.angle_gamma   90.00
#
_symmetry.space_group_name_H-M   'P 1'
#
loop_
_entity.id
_entity.type
_entity.pdbx_description
1 polymer ?
#
loop_
_entity_poly.entity_id
_entity_poly.type
_entity_poly.pdbx_seq_one_letter_code
_entity_poly.pdbx_strand_id
1 'polypeptide(L)'
;MLKSAVRSAFYTELTATEDAYFTPVEQPFRSPSCSISASDVYPAMLRLVALLAALCAVTQGCPTILTKSQWGGRAPTCRTAMATPVTYVVIHHTEGTACSTQSACITQAKNIQNYHINSNGWCDIGYNFLVGEDGNAYEGRGWTSVGAHAPNYNSNSIGISVFGSFMNYNPNTAAQNAVKNLISCGVSRGYIKSAYILKGHRNVTATDCPGNTFYNTVRTWPRFQA
;
A
#
# COMPACT_ATOMS: atom_id res chain seq x y z
N MET A 1 -18.57 -44.52 -35.04
CA MET A 1 -19.10 -45.85 -34.71
C MET A 1 -19.26 -45.97 -33.23
N LEU A 2 -20.48 -46.21 -32.85
CA LEU A 2 -21.14 -46.89 -31.71
C LEU A 2 -20.78 -46.36 -30.31
N LYS A 3 -21.74 -45.71 -29.61
CA LYS A 3 -22.97 -46.21 -28.92
C LYS A 3 -22.55 -47.08 -27.72
N SER A 4 -23.04 -47.00 -26.48
CA SER A 4 -24.34 -46.72 -25.91
C SER A 4 -24.25 -47.12 -24.43
N ALA A 5 -24.69 -46.36 -23.47
CA ALA A 5 -25.92 -46.47 -22.67
C ALA A 5 -26.05 -47.76 -21.80
N VAL A 6 -26.58 -47.56 -20.57
CA VAL A 6 -27.71 -48.16 -19.91
C VAL A 6 -27.62 -47.92 -18.39
N ARG A 7 -28.48 -47.12 -17.73
CA ARG A 7 -29.70 -47.43 -16.97
C ARG A 7 -29.48 -48.50 -15.88
N SER A 8 -29.98 -48.45 -14.66
CA SER A 8 -31.27 -47.99 -14.11
C SER A 8 -31.31 -48.26 -12.61
N ALA A 9 -31.85 -47.32 -11.84
CA ALA A 9 -32.87 -47.43 -10.82
C ALA A 9 -32.88 -48.60 -9.82
N PHE A 10 -33.04 -48.24 -8.52
CA PHE A 10 -34.09 -48.87 -7.67
C PHE A 10 -34.51 -47.86 -6.58
N TYR A 11 -35.81 -47.59 -6.55
CA TYR A 11 -36.58 -46.97 -5.50
C TYR A 11 -36.81 -47.96 -4.38
N THR A 12 -36.79 -47.52 -3.12
CA THR A 12 -37.66 -48.02 -2.07
C THR A 12 -37.96 -46.90 -1.07
N GLU A 13 -39.25 -46.56 -1.00
CA GLU A 13 -39.84 -45.76 0.07
C GLU A 13 -39.87 -46.55 1.37
N LEU A 14 -39.76 -45.82 2.51
CA LEU A 14 -40.47 -46.16 3.74
C LEU A 14 -40.64 -44.90 4.60
N THR A 15 -41.87 -44.49 4.67
CA THR A 15 -42.75 -43.77 5.61
C THR A 15 -42.17 -43.20 6.91
N ALA A 16 -42.51 -41.96 7.09
CA ALA A 16 -42.83 -41.07 8.20
C ALA A 16 -42.88 -41.63 9.65
N THR A 17 -42.34 -40.83 10.58
CA THR A 17 -43.06 -40.36 11.77
C THR A 17 -42.33 -39.18 12.43
N GLU A 18 -43.11 -38.11 12.69
CA GLU A 18 -43.20 -37.22 13.84
C GLU A 18 -42.04 -36.29 14.23
N ASP A 19 -42.33 -35.02 13.98
CA ASP A 19 -42.26 -33.80 14.83
C ASP A 19 -41.15 -33.70 15.92
N ALA A 20 -40.21 -32.82 15.61
CA ALA A 20 -39.64 -31.91 16.62
C ALA A 20 -39.23 -30.61 15.95
N TYR A 21 -40.02 -29.57 16.18
CA TYR A 21 -39.68 -28.19 15.85
C TYR A 21 -38.39 -27.73 16.52
N PHE A 22 -37.29 -27.66 15.80
CA PHE A 22 -36.12 -26.88 16.22
C PHE A 22 -36.06 -25.63 15.32
N THR A 23 -36.48 -24.49 15.87
CA THR A 23 -36.23 -23.19 15.29
C THR A 23 -34.75 -22.86 15.42
N PRO A 24 -34.03 -22.54 14.36
CA PRO A 24 -32.70 -21.97 14.48
C PRO A 24 -32.86 -20.51 14.95
N VAL A 25 -32.40 -20.22 16.15
CA VAL A 25 -32.19 -18.84 16.60
C VAL A 25 -30.95 -18.34 15.89
N GLU A 26 -31.12 -17.66 14.76
CA GLU A 26 -30.08 -16.84 14.17
C GLU A 26 -29.82 -15.65 15.08
N GLN A 27 -28.76 -15.74 15.85
CA GLN A 27 -28.18 -14.57 16.51
C GLN A 27 -27.32 -13.83 15.48
N PRO A 28 -27.66 -12.60 15.12
CA PRO A 28 -26.74 -11.80 14.29
C PRO A 28 -25.53 -11.44 15.11
N PHE A 29 -24.34 -11.85 14.65
CA PHE A 29 -23.06 -11.36 15.14
C PHE A 29 -23.04 -9.83 14.98
N ARG A 30 -23.39 -9.11 16.04
CA ARG A 30 -23.14 -7.68 16.15
C ARG A 30 -21.65 -7.48 16.43
N SER A 31 -20.94 -6.96 15.48
CA SER A 31 -19.66 -6.29 15.74
C SER A 31 -19.87 -5.24 16.83
N PRO A 32 -18.98 -5.13 17.83
CA PRO A 32 -19.09 -4.09 18.84
C PRO A 32 -18.87 -2.72 18.17
N SER A 33 -19.97 -2.02 17.88
CA SER A 33 -19.92 -0.59 17.62
C SER A 33 -19.57 0.07 18.94
N CYS A 34 -18.39 0.69 19.03
CA CYS A 34 -17.98 1.50 20.16
C CYS A 34 -18.76 2.83 20.11
N SER A 35 -20.03 2.80 20.52
CA SER A 35 -20.84 3.97 20.76
C SER A 35 -21.11 4.07 22.27
N ILE A 36 -20.26 4.83 22.98
CA ILE A 36 -20.51 5.17 24.36
C ILE A 36 -21.27 6.50 24.36
N SER A 37 -22.52 6.47 24.86
CA SER A 37 -23.33 7.67 25.06
C SER A 37 -22.69 8.56 26.14
N ALA A 38 -22.56 9.86 25.84
CA ALA A 38 -21.83 10.83 26.66
C ALA A 38 -22.59 11.27 27.95
N SER A 39 -23.74 10.66 28.30
CA SER A 39 -24.62 11.13 29.36
C SER A 39 -24.40 10.56 30.75
N ASP A 40 -23.55 9.52 30.92
CA ASP A 40 -23.46 8.81 32.19
C ASP A 40 -22.04 8.68 32.80
N VAL A 41 -21.10 9.59 32.48
CA VAL A 41 -19.70 9.40 32.89
C VAL A 41 -19.25 10.49 33.87
N TYR A 42 -18.96 10.12 35.12
CA TYR A 42 -18.33 10.96 36.13
C TYR A 42 -16.94 11.47 35.68
N PRO A 43 -16.49 12.66 36.13
CA PRO A 43 -15.31 13.34 35.58
C PRO A 43 -13.97 12.56 35.69
N ALA A 44 -13.88 11.59 36.58
CA ALA A 44 -12.70 10.71 36.67
C ALA A 44 -12.67 9.66 35.56
N MET A 45 -13.85 9.19 35.11
CA MET A 45 -13.96 8.26 33.96
C MET A 45 -13.78 8.97 32.60
N LEU A 46 -14.10 10.28 32.50
CA LEU A 46 -13.84 11.05 31.28
C LEU A 46 -12.36 11.08 30.92
N ARG A 47 -11.46 11.13 31.92
CA ARG A 47 -9.99 11.05 31.68
C ARG A 47 -9.55 9.68 31.24
N LEU A 48 -10.18 8.60 31.75
CA LEU A 48 -9.88 7.22 31.35
C LEU A 48 -10.41 6.92 29.95
N VAL A 49 -11.60 7.42 29.60
CA VAL A 49 -12.20 7.27 28.28
C VAL A 49 -11.44 8.10 27.22
N ALA A 50 -10.97 9.29 27.57
CA ALA A 50 -10.11 10.08 26.70
C ALA A 50 -8.73 9.43 26.49
N LEU A 51 -8.18 8.76 27.49
CA LEU A 51 -6.95 7.97 27.38
C LEU A 51 -7.17 6.69 26.55
N LEU A 52 -8.31 6.01 26.69
CA LEU A 52 -8.66 4.82 25.89
C LEU A 52 -9.05 5.19 24.46
N ALA A 53 -9.70 6.34 24.23
CA ALA A 53 -9.96 6.87 22.89
C ALA A 53 -8.67 7.33 22.18
N ALA A 54 -7.69 7.82 22.93
CA ALA A 54 -6.35 8.13 22.40
C ALA A 54 -5.56 6.85 22.06
N LEU A 55 -5.83 5.70 22.72
CA LEU A 55 -5.26 4.40 22.36
C LEU A 55 -5.98 3.74 21.17
N CYS A 56 -7.18 4.16 20.83
CA CYS A 56 -7.86 3.79 19.58
C CYS A 56 -7.46 4.69 18.40
N ALA A 57 -6.44 5.52 18.51
CA ALA A 57 -5.73 6.01 17.35
C ALA A 57 -5.26 4.77 16.60
N VAL A 58 -5.98 4.44 15.52
CA VAL A 58 -5.61 3.38 14.58
C VAL A 58 -4.15 3.64 14.25
N THR A 59 -3.24 2.89 14.85
CA THR A 59 -1.86 2.81 14.37
C THR A 59 -2.01 2.28 12.97
N GLN A 60 -2.03 3.18 12.00
CA GLN A 60 -1.95 2.76 10.60
C GLN A 60 -0.62 2.04 10.50
N GLY A 61 -0.71 0.71 10.55
CA GLY A 61 0.46 -0.15 10.47
C GLY A 61 1.19 0.10 9.15
N CYS A 62 2.44 -0.29 9.09
CA CYS A 62 3.14 -0.31 7.81
C CYS A 62 2.30 -1.08 6.79
N PRO A 63 2.27 -0.67 5.51
CA PRO A 63 1.66 -1.48 4.47
C PRO A 63 2.44 -2.79 4.35
N THR A 64 1.89 -3.78 3.67
CA THR A 64 2.68 -4.95 3.26
C THR A 64 3.81 -4.48 2.36
N ILE A 65 5.05 -4.67 2.80
CA ILE A 65 6.26 -4.34 2.03
C ILE A 65 6.89 -5.65 1.57
N LEU A 66 6.80 -5.95 0.27
CA LEU A 66 7.53 -7.05 -0.31
C LEU A 66 9.00 -6.66 -0.45
N THR A 67 9.88 -7.38 0.23
CA THR A 67 11.33 -7.20 0.09
C THR A 67 11.78 -7.55 -1.32
N LYS A 68 12.96 -7.07 -1.70
CA LYS A 68 13.53 -7.36 -3.02
C LYS A 68 13.62 -8.86 -3.31
N SER A 69 13.99 -9.67 -2.33
CA SER A 69 14.01 -11.13 -2.46
C SER A 69 12.62 -11.74 -2.64
N GLN A 70 11.59 -11.22 -1.93
CA GLN A 70 10.23 -11.73 -2.03
C GLN A 70 9.58 -11.49 -3.39
N TRP A 71 9.86 -10.35 -4.03
CA TRP A 71 9.38 -10.11 -5.39
C TRP A 71 10.36 -10.59 -6.48
N GLY A 72 11.48 -11.24 -6.10
CA GLY A 72 12.45 -11.84 -7.00
C GLY A 72 13.23 -10.79 -7.80
N GLY A 73 13.53 -9.65 -7.23
CA GLY A 73 14.38 -8.63 -7.80
C GLY A 73 15.85 -9.02 -7.76
N ARG A 74 16.63 -8.44 -8.68
CA ARG A 74 18.08 -8.60 -8.74
C ARG A 74 18.75 -7.88 -7.58
N ALA A 75 19.86 -8.42 -7.09
CA ALA A 75 20.71 -7.70 -6.15
C ALA A 75 21.27 -6.41 -6.81
N PRO A 76 21.44 -5.31 -6.05
CA PRO A 76 22.07 -4.10 -6.57
C PRO A 76 23.52 -4.37 -6.92
N THR A 77 24.02 -3.77 -8.00
CA THR A 77 25.44 -3.87 -8.40
C THR A 77 26.34 -2.93 -7.61
N CYS A 78 25.79 -1.87 -7.04
CA CYS A 78 26.46 -0.97 -6.11
C CYS A 78 25.43 -0.31 -5.17
N ARG A 79 25.90 0.29 -4.09
CA ARG A 79 25.06 0.95 -3.10
C ARG A 79 25.78 2.12 -2.45
N THR A 80 25.09 3.24 -2.32
CA THR A 80 25.51 4.37 -1.50
C THR A 80 24.60 4.45 -0.28
N ALA A 81 25.19 4.46 0.92
CA ALA A 81 24.43 4.58 2.16
C ALA A 81 23.78 5.98 2.25
N MET A 82 22.53 6.03 2.71
CA MET A 82 21.78 7.26 2.94
C MET A 82 21.71 7.54 4.44
N ALA A 83 22.05 8.77 4.83
CA ALA A 83 21.84 9.21 6.21
C ALA A 83 20.34 9.36 6.50
N THR A 84 19.89 8.79 7.59
CA THR A 84 18.51 8.88 8.08
C THR A 84 18.46 9.51 9.47
N PRO A 85 17.36 10.20 9.83
CA PRO A 85 16.12 10.40 9.06
C PRO A 85 16.27 11.45 7.96
N VAL A 86 15.64 11.17 6.80
CA VAL A 86 15.61 12.11 5.65
C VAL A 86 14.57 13.21 5.85
N THR A 87 14.77 14.34 5.14
CA THR A 87 13.89 15.51 5.23
C THR A 87 12.72 15.45 4.24
N TYR A 88 12.90 14.81 3.09
CA TYR A 88 11.92 14.87 2.00
C TYR A 88 11.33 13.50 1.70
N VAL A 89 10.07 13.52 1.24
CA VAL A 89 9.43 12.42 0.54
C VAL A 89 9.02 12.93 -0.84
N VAL A 90 9.42 12.23 -1.89
CA VAL A 90 9.12 12.62 -3.27
C VAL A 90 8.24 11.56 -3.91
N ILE A 91 7.05 11.99 -4.37
CA ILE A 91 6.07 11.11 -5.00
C ILE A 91 6.24 11.13 -6.51
N HIS A 92 6.25 9.92 -7.08
CA HIS A 92 6.39 9.65 -8.50
C HIS A 92 5.27 8.77 -9.03
N HIS A 93 5.16 8.71 -10.34
CA HIS A 93 4.53 7.62 -11.08
C HIS A 93 5.57 6.97 -12.02
N THR A 94 5.28 5.76 -12.50
CA THR A 94 6.21 5.06 -13.39
C THR A 94 6.01 5.39 -14.86
N GLU A 95 4.92 6.07 -15.22
CA GLU A 95 4.43 6.33 -16.60
C GLU A 95 4.12 5.09 -17.43
N GLY A 96 4.26 3.91 -16.84
CA GLY A 96 3.94 2.63 -17.47
C GLY A 96 2.52 2.15 -17.18
N THR A 97 2.31 0.85 -17.34
CA THR A 97 1.04 0.19 -17.03
C THR A 97 0.84 0.10 -15.52
N ALA A 98 -0.37 0.42 -15.06
CA ALA A 98 -0.78 0.16 -13.68
C ALA A 98 -0.90 -1.35 -13.42
N CYS A 99 -0.83 -1.74 -12.15
CA CYS A 99 -0.99 -3.14 -11.75
C CYS A 99 -1.85 -3.22 -10.49
N SER A 100 -2.84 -4.12 -10.51
CA SER A 100 -3.82 -4.32 -9.43
C SER A 100 -3.75 -5.69 -8.78
N THR A 101 -2.81 -6.53 -9.19
CA THR A 101 -2.52 -7.83 -8.55
C THR A 101 -1.04 -7.92 -8.22
N GLN A 102 -0.71 -8.64 -7.14
CA GLN A 102 0.68 -8.80 -6.71
C GLN A 102 1.57 -9.38 -7.83
N SER A 103 1.09 -10.37 -8.58
CA SER A 103 1.87 -10.98 -9.67
C SER A 103 2.15 -9.98 -10.80
N ALA A 104 1.16 -9.16 -11.18
CA ALA A 104 1.34 -8.13 -12.19
C ALA A 104 2.32 -7.04 -11.70
N CYS A 105 2.20 -6.61 -10.44
CA CYS A 105 3.11 -5.61 -9.87
C CYS A 105 4.54 -6.13 -9.73
N ILE A 106 4.74 -7.40 -9.38
CA ILE A 106 6.05 -8.05 -9.40
C ILE A 106 6.65 -8.03 -10.80
N THR A 107 5.85 -8.33 -11.83
CA THR A 107 6.32 -8.27 -13.23
C THR A 107 6.74 -6.85 -13.60
N GLN A 108 5.95 -5.84 -13.26
CA GLN A 108 6.29 -4.43 -13.50
C GLN A 108 7.56 -4.01 -12.74
N ALA A 109 7.70 -4.40 -11.46
CA ALA A 109 8.89 -4.09 -10.68
C ALA A 109 10.17 -4.66 -11.32
N LYS A 110 10.12 -5.91 -11.80
CA LYS A 110 11.23 -6.56 -12.53
C LYS A 110 11.55 -5.85 -13.84
N ASN A 111 10.52 -5.47 -14.61
CA ASN A 111 10.71 -4.77 -15.88
C ASN A 111 11.39 -3.42 -15.66
N ILE A 112 10.93 -2.64 -14.68
CA ILE A 112 11.52 -1.34 -14.33
C ILE A 112 12.95 -1.51 -13.82
N GLN A 113 13.20 -2.49 -12.94
CA GLN A 113 14.55 -2.77 -12.46
C GLN A 113 15.50 -3.12 -13.61
N ASN A 114 15.06 -4.00 -14.52
CA ASN A 114 15.85 -4.38 -15.68
C ASN A 114 16.15 -3.19 -16.60
N TYR A 115 15.16 -2.33 -16.85
CA TYR A 115 15.35 -1.11 -17.61
C TYR A 115 16.36 -0.16 -16.96
N HIS A 116 16.22 0.08 -15.66
CA HIS A 116 17.12 0.96 -14.92
C HIS A 116 18.56 0.44 -14.86
N ILE A 117 18.73 -0.88 -14.70
CA ILE A 117 20.07 -1.47 -14.66
C ILE A 117 20.67 -1.58 -16.06
N ASN A 118 19.92 -2.14 -17.02
CA ASN A 118 20.49 -2.52 -18.30
C ASN A 118 20.53 -1.37 -19.32
N SER A 119 19.53 -0.46 -19.27
CA SER A 119 19.42 0.65 -20.24
C SER A 119 20.00 1.96 -19.69
N ASN A 120 19.75 2.26 -18.39
CA ASN A 120 20.27 3.49 -17.79
C ASN A 120 21.65 3.30 -17.14
N GLY A 121 22.13 2.06 -16.98
CA GLY A 121 23.41 1.75 -16.33
C GLY A 121 23.39 2.02 -14.82
N TRP A 122 22.20 2.09 -14.18
CA TRP A 122 22.09 2.33 -12.76
C TRP A 122 22.35 1.07 -11.94
N CYS A 123 22.79 1.25 -10.69
CA CYS A 123 23.10 0.11 -9.81
C CYS A 123 21.87 -0.72 -9.43
N ASP A 124 20.68 -0.16 -9.54
CA ASP A 124 19.42 -0.77 -9.12
C ASP A 124 18.24 0.05 -9.67
N ILE A 125 17.02 -0.38 -9.35
CA ILE A 125 15.83 0.46 -9.53
C ILE A 125 16.04 1.83 -8.90
N GLY A 126 15.57 2.91 -9.53
CA GLY A 126 15.87 4.28 -9.09
C GLY A 126 15.14 4.70 -7.82
N TYR A 127 13.94 4.17 -7.61
CA TYR A 127 13.07 4.51 -6.48
C TYR A 127 13.47 3.76 -5.20
N ASN A 128 13.16 4.37 -4.04
CA ASN A 128 13.30 3.66 -2.76
C ASN A 128 12.21 2.60 -2.61
N PHE A 129 10.98 2.93 -3.00
CA PHE A 129 9.85 2.02 -3.01
C PHE A 129 8.97 2.25 -4.23
N LEU A 130 8.29 1.17 -4.65
CA LEU A 130 7.19 1.24 -5.61
C LEU A 130 5.91 0.81 -4.90
N VAL A 131 4.75 1.27 -5.39
CA VAL A 131 3.44 0.94 -4.82
C VAL A 131 2.51 0.54 -5.94
N GLY A 132 1.79 -0.57 -5.75
CA GLY A 132 0.79 -1.07 -6.68
C GLY A 132 -0.64 -0.73 -6.29
N GLU A 133 -1.55 -0.81 -7.26
CA GLU A 133 -3.00 -0.72 -7.01
C GLU A 133 -3.55 -1.99 -6.32
N ASP A 134 -2.70 -2.98 -6.08
CA ASP A 134 -2.94 -4.11 -5.17
C ASP A 134 -2.78 -3.74 -3.69
N GLY A 135 -2.37 -2.48 -3.39
CA GLY A 135 -2.18 -1.98 -2.04
C GLY A 135 -0.86 -2.37 -1.38
N ASN A 136 0.04 -3.04 -2.08
CA ASN A 136 1.35 -3.43 -1.56
C ASN A 136 2.44 -2.41 -1.94
N ALA A 137 3.47 -2.34 -1.10
CA ALA A 137 4.73 -1.67 -1.42
C ALA A 137 5.79 -2.71 -1.83
N TYR A 138 6.64 -2.33 -2.76
CA TYR A 138 7.72 -3.16 -3.30
C TYR A 138 9.03 -2.46 -3.03
N GLU A 139 9.94 -3.12 -2.32
CA GLU A 139 11.23 -2.54 -1.98
C GLU A 139 12.10 -2.36 -3.23
N GLY A 140 12.45 -1.11 -3.53
CA GLY A 140 13.47 -0.76 -4.51
C GLY A 140 14.83 -0.65 -3.83
N ARG A 141 15.32 0.57 -3.59
CA ARG A 141 16.55 0.81 -2.83
C ARG A 141 16.36 0.77 -1.31
N GLY A 142 15.12 0.67 -0.84
CA GLY A 142 14.78 0.63 0.58
C GLY A 142 15.05 1.93 1.32
N TRP A 143 15.08 1.86 2.66
CA TRP A 143 15.13 3.02 3.55
C TRP A 143 16.51 3.69 3.65
N THR A 144 17.58 2.93 3.47
CA THR A 144 18.93 3.32 3.86
C THR A 144 19.91 3.39 2.67
N SER A 145 19.39 3.46 1.45
CA SER A 145 20.20 3.64 0.24
C SER A 145 19.77 4.88 -0.52
N VAL A 146 20.74 5.64 -0.99
CA VAL A 146 20.53 6.82 -1.83
C VAL A 146 19.81 6.40 -3.10
N GLY A 147 18.71 7.10 -3.44
CA GLY A 147 17.92 6.89 -4.65
C GLY A 147 18.62 7.35 -5.93
N ALA A 148 17.95 7.12 -7.07
CA ALA A 148 18.25 7.74 -8.35
C ALA A 148 16.93 8.16 -9.00
N HIS A 149 16.15 9.00 -8.32
CA HIS A 149 14.79 9.36 -8.72
C HIS A 149 14.56 10.88 -8.82
N ALA A 150 15.37 11.69 -8.14
CA ALA A 150 15.27 13.14 -8.14
C ALA A 150 16.67 13.75 -7.93
N PRO A 151 17.34 14.25 -8.96
CA PRO A 151 18.63 14.92 -8.83
C PRO A 151 18.60 16.00 -7.74
N ASN A 152 19.68 16.15 -6.97
CA ASN A 152 19.83 17.06 -5.83
C ASN A 152 18.98 16.70 -4.58
N TYR A 153 18.00 15.78 -4.68
CA TYR A 153 17.18 15.31 -3.55
C TYR A 153 17.48 13.87 -3.17
N ASN A 154 18.10 13.07 -4.03
CA ASN A 154 18.33 11.64 -3.83
C ASN A 154 18.98 11.27 -2.48
N SER A 155 19.91 12.09 -1.99
CA SER A 155 20.65 11.82 -0.75
C SER A 155 19.92 12.20 0.54
N ASN A 156 18.76 12.89 0.45
CA ASN A 156 17.99 13.37 1.59
C ASN A 156 16.49 13.17 1.42
N SER A 157 16.09 12.17 0.61
CA SER A 157 14.68 11.86 0.36
C SER A 157 14.42 10.38 0.21
N ILE A 158 13.16 9.99 0.49
CA ILE A 158 12.58 8.71 0.08
C ILE A 158 11.73 8.97 -1.16
N GLY A 159 12.10 8.34 -2.28
CA GLY A 159 11.32 8.34 -3.52
C GLY A 159 10.34 7.18 -3.55
N ILE A 160 9.04 7.50 -3.64
CA ILE A 160 7.95 6.52 -3.72
C ILE A 160 7.27 6.68 -5.08
N SER A 161 7.28 5.63 -5.89
CA SER A 161 6.67 5.64 -7.22
C SER A 161 5.46 4.72 -7.28
N VAL A 162 4.33 5.21 -7.78
CA VAL A 162 3.14 4.39 -8.00
C VAL A 162 3.18 3.84 -9.42
N PHE A 163 2.95 2.52 -9.59
CA PHE A 163 2.90 1.90 -10.90
C PHE A 163 1.71 2.43 -11.71
N GLY A 164 1.98 3.04 -12.85
CA GLY A 164 0.95 3.57 -13.74
C GLY A 164 1.30 4.94 -14.32
N SER A 165 0.39 5.49 -15.13
CA SER A 165 0.42 6.86 -15.66
C SER A 165 -0.82 7.60 -15.20
N PHE A 166 -0.65 8.58 -14.31
CA PHE A 166 -1.75 9.25 -13.60
C PHE A 166 -1.96 10.69 -14.09
N MET A 167 -1.87 10.88 -15.40
CA MET A 167 -2.15 12.16 -16.04
C MET A 167 -3.63 12.54 -15.97
N ASN A 168 -4.53 11.59 -16.20
CA ASN A 168 -5.96 11.80 -16.37
C ASN A 168 -6.83 11.14 -15.31
N TYR A 169 -6.27 10.32 -14.44
CA TYR A 169 -6.97 9.62 -13.34
C TYR A 169 -6.04 9.46 -12.15
N ASN A 170 -6.62 9.15 -10.99
CA ASN A 170 -5.85 8.87 -9.77
C ASN A 170 -5.54 7.38 -9.65
N PRO A 171 -4.44 7.02 -8.97
CA PRO A 171 -4.31 5.66 -8.44
C PRO A 171 -5.51 5.36 -7.55
N ASN A 172 -5.88 4.09 -7.46
CA ASN A 172 -6.98 3.66 -6.60
C ASN A 172 -6.72 3.97 -5.11
N THR A 173 -7.76 3.86 -4.29
CA THR A 173 -7.67 4.16 -2.85
C THR A 173 -6.67 3.25 -2.12
N ALA A 174 -6.53 1.99 -2.54
CA ALA A 174 -5.58 1.05 -1.94
C ALA A 174 -4.14 1.53 -2.12
N ALA A 175 -3.75 1.92 -3.34
CA ALA A 175 -2.42 2.48 -3.63
C ALA A 175 -2.18 3.79 -2.87
N GLN A 176 -3.15 4.71 -2.87
CA GLN A 176 -3.01 5.98 -2.14
C GLN A 176 -2.82 5.76 -0.63
N ASN A 177 -3.57 4.84 -0.04
CA ASN A 177 -3.43 4.49 1.37
C ASN A 177 -2.09 3.79 1.64
N ALA A 178 -1.64 2.90 0.76
CA ALA A 178 -0.34 2.25 0.88
C ALA A 178 0.81 3.27 0.88
N VAL A 179 0.77 4.30 0.01
CA VAL A 179 1.76 5.40 0.01
C VAL A 179 1.74 6.14 1.35
N LYS A 180 0.57 6.56 1.85
CA LYS A 180 0.45 7.29 3.13
C LYS A 180 0.93 6.45 4.31
N ASN A 181 0.57 5.17 4.35
CA ASN A 181 0.98 4.23 5.39
C ASN A 181 2.50 3.95 5.32
N LEU A 182 3.08 3.89 4.13
CA LEU A 182 4.52 3.73 3.95
C LEU A 182 5.29 4.95 4.50
N ILE A 183 4.81 6.16 4.25
CA ILE A 183 5.38 7.39 4.82
C ILE A 183 5.28 7.36 6.36
N SER A 184 4.11 7.07 6.90
CA SER A 184 3.89 6.94 8.35
C SER A 184 4.80 5.88 8.96
N CYS A 185 4.97 4.74 8.29
CA CYS A 185 5.89 3.67 8.67
C CYS A 185 7.35 4.17 8.69
N GLY A 186 7.77 4.93 7.68
CA GLY A 186 9.10 5.52 7.62
C GLY A 186 9.37 6.49 8.76
N VAL A 187 8.37 7.30 9.14
CA VAL A 187 8.45 8.21 10.29
C VAL A 187 8.54 7.41 11.59
N SER A 188 7.65 6.45 11.82
CA SER A 188 7.62 5.64 13.05
C SER A 188 8.90 4.83 13.27
N ARG A 189 9.57 4.42 12.18
CA ARG A 189 10.84 3.68 12.21
C ARG A 189 12.09 4.57 12.22
N GLY A 190 11.94 5.90 12.23
CA GLY A 190 13.06 6.84 12.27
C GLY A 190 13.84 6.97 10.96
N TYR A 191 13.27 6.56 9.82
CA TYR A 191 13.87 6.76 8.49
C TYR A 191 13.49 8.10 7.85
N ILE A 192 12.34 8.65 8.22
CA ILE A 192 11.80 9.93 7.74
C ILE A 192 11.60 10.82 8.96
N LYS A 193 11.99 12.10 8.88
CA LYS A 193 11.75 13.07 9.95
C LYS A 193 10.25 13.23 10.22
N SER A 194 9.86 13.39 11.47
CA SER A 194 8.46 13.68 11.83
C SER A 194 7.95 14.99 11.19
N ALA A 195 8.83 15.94 10.94
CA ALA A 195 8.56 17.21 10.25
C ALA A 195 9.02 17.15 8.76
N TYR A 196 8.85 16.01 8.09
CA TYR A 196 9.22 15.85 6.69
C TYR A 196 8.44 16.82 5.77
N ILE A 197 8.98 17.05 4.59
CA ILE A 197 8.34 17.81 3.52
C ILE A 197 7.95 16.84 2.41
N LEU A 198 6.67 16.83 2.04
CA LEU A 198 6.15 16.06 0.93
C LEU A 198 6.21 16.88 -0.36
N LYS A 199 6.70 16.27 -1.44
CA LYS A 199 6.78 16.89 -2.78
C LYS A 199 6.30 15.91 -3.83
N GLY A 200 5.72 16.41 -4.91
CA GLY A 200 5.65 15.67 -6.16
C GLY A 200 6.95 15.85 -6.94
N HIS A 201 7.31 14.91 -7.79
CA HIS A 201 8.56 14.99 -8.57
C HIS A 201 8.69 16.30 -9.37
N ARG A 202 7.60 16.83 -9.89
CA ARG A 202 7.59 18.13 -10.62
C ARG A 202 7.95 19.35 -9.76
N ASN A 203 7.93 19.26 -8.45
CA ASN A 203 8.38 20.34 -7.57
C ASN A 203 9.91 20.41 -7.46
N VAL A 204 10.62 19.38 -7.89
CA VAL A 204 12.07 19.23 -7.72
C VAL A 204 12.80 18.97 -9.04
N THR A 205 12.08 18.71 -10.13
CA THR A 205 12.61 18.47 -11.47
C THR A 205 11.56 18.90 -12.51
N ALA A 206 11.98 19.41 -13.67
CA ALA A 206 11.09 19.74 -14.77
C ALA A 206 10.51 18.47 -15.41
N THR A 207 9.30 18.07 -15.02
CA THR A 207 8.60 16.84 -15.45
C THR A 207 7.12 16.93 -15.16
N ASP A 208 6.30 16.13 -15.83
CA ASP A 208 4.89 15.97 -15.53
C ASP A 208 4.60 14.94 -14.42
N CYS A 209 5.63 14.24 -13.95
CA CYS A 209 5.52 13.28 -12.83
C CYS A 209 5.09 14.02 -11.53
N PRO A 210 4.19 13.46 -10.73
CA PRO A 210 3.59 12.11 -10.75
C PRO A 210 2.30 11.98 -11.59
N GLY A 211 2.08 12.82 -12.57
CA GLY A 211 0.88 12.92 -13.37
C GLY A 211 -0.05 14.03 -12.86
N ASN A 212 -0.79 14.68 -13.76
CA ASN A 212 -1.55 15.89 -13.42
C ASN A 212 -2.63 15.62 -12.36
N THR A 213 -3.41 14.55 -12.56
CA THR A 213 -4.52 14.23 -11.65
C THR A 213 -3.98 13.76 -10.30
N PHE A 214 -2.98 12.88 -10.29
CA PHE A 214 -2.40 12.41 -9.03
C PHE A 214 -1.66 13.53 -8.28
N TYR A 215 -0.97 14.41 -8.98
CA TYR A 215 -0.35 15.58 -8.38
C TYR A 215 -1.36 16.46 -7.64
N ASN A 216 -2.53 16.71 -8.24
CA ASN A 216 -3.60 17.48 -7.58
C ASN A 216 -4.08 16.80 -6.29
N THR A 217 -4.10 15.48 -6.25
CA THR A 217 -4.42 14.72 -5.03
C THR A 217 -3.27 14.80 -4.00
N VAL A 218 -2.02 14.60 -4.42
CA VAL A 218 -0.85 14.68 -3.53
C VAL A 218 -0.73 16.05 -2.86
N ARG A 219 -1.10 17.12 -3.55
CA ARG A 219 -1.12 18.49 -3.00
C ARG A 219 -2.05 18.66 -1.80
N THR A 220 -3.06 17.82 -1.65
CA THR A 220 -3.98 17.86 -0.51
C THR A 220 -3.49 17.07 0.68
N TRP A 221 -2.41 16.31 0.55
CA TRP A 221 -1.89 15.49 1.61
C TRP A 221 -1.11 16.31 2.65
N PRO A 222 -1.10 15.86 3.93
CA PRO A 222 -0.36 16.55 4.98
C PRO A 222 1.11 16.76 4.60
N ARG A 223 1.68 17.91 5.01
CA ARG A 223 3.08 18.30 4.84
C ARG A 223 3.51 18.56 3.38
N PHE A 224 2.55 18.62 2.46
CA PHE A 224 2.88 19.01 1.08
C PHE A 224 3.38 20.46 1.05
N GLN A 225 4.46 20.68 0.28
CA GLN A 225 4.99 21.99 -0.05
C GLN A 225 5.38 22.00 -1.54
N ALA A 226 4.92 22.99 -2.29
CA ALA A 226 5.27 23.14 -3.70
C ALA A 226 6.75 23.48 -3.90
#